data_7e38477c8b65d0aa9ce512fecb7d88ac
#
_entry.id   7e38477c8b65d0aa9ce512fecb7d88ac
#
_cell.length_a   1.000
_cell.length_b   1.000
_cell.length_c   1.000
_cell.angle_alpha   90.00
_cell.angle_beta   90.00
_cell.angle_gamma   90.00
#
_symmetry.space_group_name_H-M   'P 1'
#
loop_
_entity.id
_entity.type
_entity.pdbx_description
1 polymer ?
#
loop_
_entity_poly.entity_id
_entity_poly.type
_entity_poly.pdbx_seq_one_letter_code
_entity_poly.pdbx_strand_id
1 'polypeptide(L)'
;MSEQDIIAPRSEKQKKFLDSTASITIFGGAMGSGKTYLGIMGFLPYIHIKTFRGLILRKTMPELRGINGILDVALDLFTRVDPPVRGKRKGVQWKSQESKFVFSSGAEISLRGFEHERDEQKLQGLQASLILVDEAQFFSEQQILFLESRNRNARCPEVKPRMMLTANPLKTSFLRKWVDKWLDDEGYPDKEKECATYYASRKDGHMVFADTSKELEYVDEKTGDLVEPKSVTFIPANIYDNPVLMRSDPSYINKLHGMSPVDKAKYLYGNWDAEATGCGYWKREWCDIIDLPPLHTVKKVRAYDIAGTLVSDMNPDPDFTVGVLMSKDKFGTYYIEDVVKYRARFGEVFDRIVATAKEDGDETLIVIPQDAGAAGKAYAMTMIRDLSEQGFYAKAKPTNQSKITRFAPFCAASESGSIKIVKGEWNEDFIQELTDFDGNRKRKRHDDQVDSCGDAFMFLCSTIQIPTFSIPDMTTTNSFSF
;
A
#
# COMPACT_ATOMS: atom_id res chain seq x y z
N MET A 1 -35.45 -18.16 -4.28
CA MET A 1 -34.46 -17.10 -3.97
C MET A 1 -33.16 -17.82 -3.54
N SER A 2 -32.10 -17.63 -4.25
CA SER A 2 -30.79 -18.16 -3.81
C SER A 2 -30.34 -17.46 -2.52
N GLU A 3 -29.54 -18.11 -1.67
CA GLU A 3 -28.97 -17.48 -0.47
C GLU A 3 -28.23 -16.15 -0.77
N GLN A 4 -27.84 -15.93 -2.04
CA GLN A 4 -27.18 -14.70 -2.51
C GLN A 4 -28.14 -13.52 -2.64
N ASP A 5 -29.46 -13.75 -2.68
CA ASP A 5 -30.47 -12.69 -2.85
C ASP A 5 -30.86 -11.98 -1.54
N ILE A 6 -30.41 -12.51 -0.39
CA ILE A 6 -30.77 -11.94 0.91
C ILE A 6 -29.72 -10.91 1.32
N ILE A 7 -30.12 -9.65 1.47
CA ILE A 7 -29.31 -8.57 2.02
C ILE A 7 -29.33 -8.68 3.55
N ALA A 8 -28.32 -9.32 4.12
CA ALA A 8 -28.18 -9.52 5.56
C ALA A 8 -26.71 -9.68 5.96
N PRO A 9 -26.35 -9.37 7.22
CA PRO A 9 -25.03 -9.72 7.74
C PRO A 9 -24.81 -11.23 7.68
N ARG A 10 -23.59 -11.66 7.37
CA ARG A 10 -23.24 -13.06 7.13
C ARG A 10 -22.42 -13.67 8.28
N SER A 11 -22.03 -12.85 9.27
CA SER A 11 -21.37 -13.30 10.48
C SER A 11 -21.81 -12.47 11.69
N GLU A 12 -21.55 -12.99 12.89
CA GLU A 12 -21.85 -12.27 14.13
C GLU A 12 -21.11 -10.93 14.23
N LYS A 13 -19.86 -10.85 13.75
CA LYS A 13 -19.10 -9.61 13.74
C LYS A 13 -19.69 -8.57 12.78
N GLN A 14 -20.15 -8.99 11.61
CA GLN A 14 -20.88 -8.13 10.69
C GLN A 14 -22.21 -7.64 11.31
N LYS A 15 -22.92 -8.51 12.00
CA LYS A 15 -24.14 -8.13 12.72
C LYS A 15 -23.85 -7.11 13.82
N LYS A 16 -22.84 -7.37 14.67
CA LYS A 16 -22.43 -6.43 15.71
C LYS A 16 -22.07 -5.04 15.17
N PHE A 17 -21.46 -4.97 13.97
CA PHE A 17 -21.16 -3.69 13.33
C PHE A 17 -22.41 -2.93 12.93
N LEU A 18 -23.38 -3.59 12.30
CA LEU A 18 -24.63 -2.97 11.87
C LEU A 18 -25.50 -2.56 13.07
N ASP A 19 -25.55 -3.39 14.10
CA ASP A 19 -26.33 -3.17 15.32
C ASP A 19 -25.68 -2.18 16.30
N SER A 20 -24.40 -1.82 16.07
CA SER A 20 -23.68 -0.89 16.95
C SER A 20 -24.40 0.44 17.07
N THR A 21 -24.54 0.92 18.31
CA THR A 21 -25.12 2.24 18.63
C THR A 21 -24.03 3.25 19.03
N ALA A 22 -22.77 2.85 18.98
CA ALA A 22 -21.64 3.73 19.31
C ALA A 22 -21.57 4.93 18.35
N SER A 23 -21.13 6.06 18.85
CA SER A 23 -20.95 7.29 18.05
C SER A 23 -19.93 7.07 16.94
N ILE A 24 -18.88 6.30 17.21
CA ILE A 24 -17.87 5.89 16.24
C ILE A 24 -17.73 4.38 16.30
N THR A 25 -17.93 3.70 15.18
CA THR A 25 -17.74 2.26 15.05
C THR A 25 -16.63 1.98 14.04
N ILE A 26 -15.56 1.34 14.48
CA ILE A 26 -14.44 0.95 13.63
C ILE A 26 -14.59 -0.53 13.30
N PHE A 27 -14.69 -0.87 12.02
CA PHE A 27 -14.66 -2.24 11.53
C PHE A 27 -13.32 -2.47 10.83
N GLY A 28 -12.42 -3.11 11.53
CA GLY A 28 -11.05 -3.21 11.09
C GLY A 28 -10.49 -4.62 11.19
N GLY A 29 -9.37 -4.85 10.52
CA GLY A 29 -8.67 -6.12 10.57
C GLY A 29 -8.31 -6.63 9.19
N ALA A 30 -8.27 -7.96 9.02
CA ALA A 30 -7.75 -8.62 7.84
C ALA A 30 -8.50 -8.33 6.53
N MET A 31 -7.86 -8.61 5.41
CA MET A 31 -8.47 -8.51 4.08
C MET A 31 -9.61 -9.51 3.88
N GLY A 32 -10.52 -9.21 2.98
CA GLY A 32 -11.59 -10.13 2.58
C GLY A 32 -12.77 -10.25 3.55
N SER A 33 -12.83 -9.47 4.64
CA SER A 33 -13.91 -9.51 5.62
C SER A 33 -15.23 -8.84 5.17
N GLY A 34 -15.28 -8.27 3.95
CA GLY A 34 -16.49 -7.64 3.39
C GLY A 34 -16.77 -6.21 3.89
N LYS A 35 -15.75 -5.49 4.37
CA LYS A 35 -15.85 -4.16 4.99
C LYS A 35 -16.66 -3.15 4.19
N THR A 36 -16.33 -2.95 2.93
CA THR A 36 -16.97 -1.94 2.06
C THR A 36 -18.46 -2.23 1.87
N TYR A 37 -18.82 -3.49 1.57
CA TYR A 37 -20.21 -3.90 1.42
C TYR A 37 -21.01 -3.67 2.72
N LEU A 38 -20.42 -4.06 3.84
CA LEU A 38 -21.02 -3.91 5.16
C LEU A 38 -21.21 -2.43 5.54
N GLY A 39 -20.21 -1.59 5.26
CA GLY A 39 -20.29 -0.14 5.47
C GLY A 39 -21.46 0.49 4.71
N ILE A 40 -21.69 0.08 3.45
CA ILE A 40 -22.81 0.55 2.63
C ILE A 40 -24.15 0.02 3.17
N MET A 41 -24.20 -1.23 3.62
CA MET A 41 -25.40 -1.79 4.27
C MET A 41 -25.85 -0.96 5.49
N GLY A 42 -24.92 -0.36 6.22
CA GLY A 42 -25.23 0.47 7.38
C GLY A 42 -26.16 1.65 7.10
N PHE A 43 -26.32 2.06 5.85
CA PHE A 43 -27.26 3.12 5.45
C PHE A 43 -28.68 2.63 5.23
N LEU A 44 -28.89 1.34 4.95
CA LEU A 44 -30.18 0.80 4.54
C LEU A 44 -31.32 1.05 5.55
N PRO A 45 -31.11 1.00 6.88
CA PRO A 45 -32.17 1.30 7.84
C PRO A 45 -32.73 2.72 7.72
N TYR A 46 -32.03 3.65 7.09
CA TYR A 46 -32.37 5.08 7.10
C TYR A 46 -32.84 5.61 5.75
N ILE A 47 -32.74 4.85 4.65
CA ILE A 47 -33.09 5.32 3.30
C ILE A 47 -34.58 5.63 3.12
N HIS A 48 -35.46 5.19 4.03
CA HIS A 48 -36.90 5.49 4.02
C HIS A 48 -37.20 6.85 4.66
N ILE A 49 -36.25 7.47 5.36
CA ILE A 49 -36.45 8.74 6.06
C ILE A 49 -36.10 9.89 5.11
N LYS A 50 -37.10 10.72 4.76
CA LYS A 50 -36.96 11.81 3.77
C LYS A 50 -35.85 12.78 4.07
N THR A 51 -35.65 13.11 5.32
CA THR A 51 -34.66 14.10 5.81
C THR A 51 -33.29 13.50 5.98
N PHE A 52 -33.12 12.19 5.84
CA PHE A 52 -31.83 11.52 6.03
C PHE A 52 -30.79 11.98 5.02
N ARG A 53 -29.59 12.26 5.54
CA ARG A 53 -28.40 12.62 4.75
C ARG A 53 -27.25 11.75 5.19
N GLY A 54 -26.77 10.91 4.26
CA GLY A 54 -25.60 10.07 4.41
C GLY A 54 -24.40 10.60 3.64
N LEU A 55 -23.21 10.27 4.10
CA LEU A 55 -21.95 10.63 3.43
C LEU A 55 -21.03 9.42 3.43
N ILE A 56 -20.53 9.07 2.24
CA ILE A 56 -19.53 8.01 2.03
C ILE A 56 -18.27 8.65 1.50
N LEU A 57 -17.13 8.35 2.13
CA LEU A 57 -15.83 8.90 1.73
C LEU A 57 -14.81 7.80 1.47
N ARG A 58 -13.95 8.07 0.51
CA ARG A 58 -12.67 7.41 0.29
C ARG A 58 -11.59 8.45 0.06
N LYS A 59 -10.32 8.05 0.07
CA LYS A 59 -9.23 9.01 -0.07
C LYS A 59 -9.33 9.79 -1.38
N THR A 60 -9.59 9.12 -2.49
CA THR A 60 -9.69 9.76 -3.80
C THR A 60 -11.01 9.45 -4.53
N MET A 61 -11.44 10.33 -5.45
CA MET A 61 -12.61 10.09 -6.30
C MET A 61 -12.42 8.93 -7.31
N PRO A 62 -11.23 8.75 -7.93
CA PRO A 62 -10.97 7.57 -8.76
C PRO A 62 -11.16 6.24 -8.02
N GLU A 63 -10.71 6.13 -6.77
CA GLU A 63 -10.91 4.93 -5.95
C GLU A 63 -12.40 4.66 -5.65
N LEU A 64 -13.21 5.71 -5.49
CA LEU A 64 -14.66 5.56 -5.30
C LEU A 64 -15.36 5.02 -6.56
N ARG A 65 -14.89 5.40 -7.76
CA ARG A 65 -15.50 5.11 -9.07
C ARG A 65 -14.82 3.98 -9.83
N GLY A 66 -13.73 3.42 -9.29
CA GLY A 66 -12.99 2.33 -9.94
C GLY A 66 -13.81 1.06 -10.10
N ILE A 67 -13.36 0.14 -10.92
CA ILE A 67 -13.98 -1.17 -11.13
C ILE A 67 -14.10 -1.89 -9.79
N ASN A 68 -15.30 -2.38 -9.47
CA ASN A 68 -15.66 -2.94 -8.15
C ASN A 68 -15.43 -1.95 -6.99
N GLY A 69 -15.43 -0.65 -7.27
CA GLY A 69 -15.36 0.42 -6.28
C GLY A 69 -16.64 0.56 -5.46
N ILE A 70 -16.61 1.49 -4.52
CA ILE A 70 -17.76 1.76 -3.65
C ILE A 70 -19.02 2.11 -4.46
N LEU A 71 -18.88 2.86 -5.57
CA LEU A 71 -20.00 3.26 -6.40
C LEU A 71 -20.73 2.05 -7.00
N ASP A 72 -19.99 1.07 -7.52
CA ASP A 72 -20.58 -0.12 -8.12
C ASP A 72 -21.32 -0.96 -7.07
N VAL A 73 -20.70 -1.15 -5.91
CA VAL A 73 -21.31 -1.88 -4.78
C VAL A 73 -22.57 -1.15 -4.27
N ALA A 74 -22.52 0.18 -4.16
CA ALA A 74 -23.65 0.98 -3.72
C ALA A 74 -24.80 0.99 -4.75
N LEU A 75 -24.47 1.05 -6.05
CA LEU A 75 -25.44 0.95 -7.13
C LEU A 75 -26.18 -0.40 -7.07
N ASP A 76 -25.44 -1.51 -6.98
CA ASP A 76 -26.06 -2.84 -6.87
C ASP A 76 -26.98 -2.91 -5.64
N LEU A 77 -26.46 -2.56 -4.47
CA LEU A 77 -27.19 -2.72 -3.22
C LEU A 77 -28.43 -1.80 -3.15
N PHE A 78 -28.29 -0.52 -3.50
CA PHE A 78 -29.37 0.45 -3.39
C PHE A 78 -30.46 0.23 -4.44
N THR A 79 -30.11 -0.22 -5.66
CA THR A 79 -31.11 -0.55 -6.69
C THR A 79 -31.91 -1.82 -6.35
N ARG A 80 -31.32 -2.74 -5.58
CA ARG A 80 -32.05 -3.93 -5.09
C ARG A 80 -33.08 -3.58 -4.01
N VAL A 81 -32.80 -2.54 -3.18
CA VAL A 81 -33.64 -2.14 -2.06
C VAL A 81 -34.69 -1.11 -2.49
N ASP A 82 -34.36 -0.18 -3.36
CA ASP A 82 -35.23 0.85 -3.92
C ASP A 82 -35.15 0.81 -5.46
N PRO A 83 -35.80 -0.21 -6.11
CA PRO A 83 -35.63 -0.47 -7.53
C PRO A 83 -36.21 0.67 -8.39
N PRO A 84 -35.49 1.10 -9.45
CA PRO A 84 -35.97 2.10 -10.38
C PRO A 84 -37.21 1.57 -11.16
N VAL A 85 -38.21 2.41 -11.27
CA VAL A 85 -39.44 2.09 -12.01
C VAL A 85 -39.39 2.79 -13.37
N ARG A 86 -39.48 2.02 -14.47
CA ARG A 86 -39.44 2.52 -15.85
C ARG A 86 -40.53 3.55 -16.10
N GLY A 87 -40.14 4.74 -16.58
CA GLY A 87 -41.10 5.82 -16.90
C GLY A 87 -41.66 6.60 -15.70
N LYS A 88 -41.18 6.31 -14.49
CA LYS A 88 -41.54 7.05 -13.26
C LYS A 88 -40.27 7.52 -12.54
N ARG A 89 -40.34 8.71 -11.90
CA ARG A 89 -39.27 9.17 -10.99
C ARG A 89 -39.31 8.42 -9.63
N LYS A 90 -39.47 7.09 -9.68
CA LYS A 90 -39.51 6.22 -8.51
C LYS A 90 -38.28 5.30 -8.55
N GLY A 91 -37.76 4.96 -7.38
CA GLY A 91 -36.53 4.23 -7.19
C GLY A 91 -35.32 5.12 -7.00
N VAL A 92 -34.24 4.53 -6.52
CA VAL A 92 -32.98 5.24 -6.29
C VAL A 92 -32.42 5.76 -7.61
N GLN A 93 -31.91 6.99 -7.59
CA GLN A 93 -31.28 7.65 -8.73
C GLN A 93 -29.86 8.09 -8.37
N TRP A 94 -28.89 7.71 -9.21
CA TRP A 94 -27.53 8.24 -9.12
C TRP A 94 -27.43 9.57 -9.88
N LYS A 95 -27.09 10.64 -9.18
CA LYS A 95 -26.84 11.98 -9.74
C LYS A 95 -25.33 12.16 -9.92
N SER A 96 -24.83 11.85 -11.10
CA SER A 96 -23.38 11.81 -11.38
C SER A 96 -22.68 13.16 -11.20
N GLN A 97 -23.31 14.26 -11.59
CA GLN A 97 -22.75 15.62 -11.42
C GLN A 97 -22.64 16.03 -9.96
N GLU A 98 -23.61 15.65 -9.13
CA GLU A 98 -23.64 15.94 -7.71
C GLU A 98 -22.95 14.85 -6.87
N SER A 99 -22.58 13.74 -7.51
CA SER A 99 -22.01 12.53 -6.86
C SER A 99 -22.83 12.10 -5.64
N LYS A 100 -24.14 11.89 -5.84
CA LYS A 100 -25.07 11.46 -4.78
C LYS A 100 -26.15 10.51 -5.29
N PHE A 101 -26.62 9.65 -4.41
CA PHE A 101 -27.85 8.87 -4.55
C PHE A 101 -29.01 9.65 -3.98
N VAL A 102 -30.15 9.61 -4.68
CA VAL A 102 -31.44 10.16 -4.22
C VAL A 102 -32.45 9.02 -4.26
N PHE A 103 -33.01 8.68 -3.11
CA PHE A 103 -33.98 7.60 -2.94
C PHE A 103 -35.43 8.06 -3.20
N SER A 104 -36.31 7.12 -3.42
CA SER A 104 -37.77 7.40 -3.59
C SER A 104 -38.35 8.17 -2.42
N SER A 105 -37.86 7.98 -1.21
CA SER A 105 -38.26 8.72 0.00
C SER A 105 -37.83 10.19 0.01
N GLY A 106 -36.82 10.55 -0.76
CA GLY A 106 -36.12 11.83 -0.69
C GLY A 106 -34.85 11.81 0.19
N ALA A 107 -34.49 10.66 0.77
CA ALA A 107 -33.19 10.47 1.42
C ALA A 107 -32.05 10.65 0.41
N GLU A 108 -30.92 11.16 0.86
CA GLU A 108 -29.75 11.36 0.01
C GLU A 108 -28.50 10.78 0.65
N ILE A 109 -27.65 10.15 -0.17
CA ILE A 109 -26.32 9.66 0.23
C ILE A 109 -25.30 10.21 -0.76
N SER A 110 -24.40 11.04 -0.28
CA SER A 110 -23.33 11.66 -1.08
C SER A 110 -22.05 10.83 -1.03
N LEU A 111 -21.33 10.75 -2.16
CA LEU A 111 -20.00 10.16 -2.27
C LEU A 111 -18.97 11.27 -2.49
N ARG A 112 -17.90 11.29 -1.71
CA ARG A 112 -16.85 12.32 -1.78
C ARG A 112 -15.46 11.72 -1.62
N GLY A 113 -14.48 12.23 -2.40
CA GLY A 113 -13.05 12.07 -2.09
C GLY A 113 -12.61 13.15 -1.10
N PHE A 114 -11.64 12.81 -0.25
CA PHE A 114 -11.02 13.72 0.69
C PHE A 114 -9.51 13.46 0.74
N GLU A 115 -8.81 13.90 -0.30
CA GLU A 115 -7.41 13.55 -0.52
C GLU A 115 -6.47 14.34 0.39
N HIS A 116 -6.66 15.65 0.46
CA HIS A 116 -5.80 16.56 1.23
C HIS A 116 -6.60 17.33 2.28
N GLU A 117 -5.96 17.77 3.35
CA GLU A 117 -6.60 18.59 4.40
C GLU A 117 -7.21 19.88 3.85
N ARG A 118 -6.57 20.51 2.85
CA ARG A 118 -7.14 21.68 2.14
C ARG A 118 -8.49 21.43 1.48
N ASP A 119 -8.87 20.18 1.23
CA ASP A 119 -10.17 19.81 0.65
C ASP A 119 -11.32 19.97 1.66
N GLU A 120 -11.03 20.26 2.93
CA GLU A 120 -12.02 20.62 3.95
C GLU A 120 -12.96 21.71 3.48
N GLN A 121 -12.44 22.69 2.73
CA GLN A 121 -13.25 23.79 2.18
C GLN A 121 -14.39 23.28 1.28
N LYS A 122 -14.16 22.22 0.51
CA LYS A 122 -15.17 21.59 -0.36
C LYS A 122 -16.26 20.83 0.44
N LEU A 123 -15.94 20.49 1.68
CA LEU A 123 -16.81 19.72 2.58
C LEU A 123 -17.47 20.59 3.67
N GLN A 124 -17.12 21.88 3.78
CA GLN A 124 -17.58 22.76 4.84
C GLN A 124 -19.11 22.86 4.98
N GLY A 125 -19.84 22.83 3.84
CA GLY A 125 -21.30 22.90 3.81
C GLY A 125 -22.02 21.58 4.05
N LEU A 126 -21.30 20.45 4.13
CA LEU A 126 -21.91 19.14 4.28
C LEU A 126 -22.27 18.87 5.75
N GLN A 127 -23.44 18.29 5.94
CA GLN A 127 -23.90 17.74 7.22
C GLN A 127 -24.53 16.38 6.93
N ALA A 128 -24.15 15.37 7.70
CA ALA A 128 -24.65 14.01 7.54
C ALA A 128 -24.95 13.38 8.89
N SER A 129 -26.08 12.68 8.97
CA SER A 129 -26.44 11.91 10.16
C SER A 129 -25.62 10.62 10.28
N LEU A 130 -25.20 10.06 9.13
CA LEU A 130 -24.35 8.87 9.07
C LEU A 130 -23.21 9.12 8.09
N ILE A 131 -21.97 8.91 8.56
CA ILE A 131 -20.76 9.04 7.75
C ILE A 131 -20.06 7.69 7.70
N LEU A 132 -19.74 7.22 6.51
CA LEU A 132 -18.83 6.09 6.27
C LEU A 132 -17.52 6.62 5.71
N VAL A 133 -16.41 6.31 6.36
CA VAL A 133 -15.07 6.50 5.83
C VAL A 133 -14.49 5.12 5.53
N ASP A 134 -14.42 4.78 4.26
CA ASP A 134 -13.85 3.51 3.81
C ASP A 134 -12.34 3.64 3.60
N GLU A 135 -11.58 2.61 3.98
CA GLU A 135 -10.11 2.62 4.01
C GLU A 135 -9.55 3.77 4.88
N ALA A 136 -10.14 3.96 6.07
CA ALA A 136 -9.85 5.07 6.95
C ALA A 136 -8.38 5.17 7.39
N GLN A 137 -7.60 4.08 7.30
CA GLN A 137 -6.17 4.09 7.61
C GLN A 137 -5.34 5.03 6.72
N PHE A 138 -5.86 5.45 5.57
CA PHE A 138 -5.19 6.38 4.66
C PHE A 138 -5.50 7.86 4.92
N PHE A 139 -6.40 8.15 5.83
CA PHE A 139 -6.73 9.52 6.24
C PHE A 139 -5.78 10.00 7.34
N SER A 140 -5.69 11.32 7.53
CA SER A 140 -5.08 11.88 8.73
C SER A 140 -6.11 11.95 9.87
N GLU A 141 -5.64 11.98 11.12
CA GLU A 141 -6.51 12.18 12.27
C GLU A 141 -7.31 13.47 12.15
N GLN A 142 -6.69 14.55 11.67
CA GLN A 142 -7.34 15.85 11.45
C GLN A 142 -8.50 15.76 10.46
N GLN A 143 -8.32 15.00 9.35
CA GLN A 143 -9.42 14.77 8.41
C GLN A 143 -10.61 14.06 9.07
N ILE A 144 -10.36 13.08 9.92
CA ILE A 144 -11.44 12.38 10.64
C ILE A 144 -12.11 13.28 11.67
N LEU A 145 -11.34 14.06 12.43
CA LEU A 145 -11.88 15.03 13.38
C LEU A 145 -12.69 16.14 12.69
N PHE A 146 -12.28 16.56 11.50
CA PHE A 146 -13.08 17.46 10.69
C PHE A 146 -14.42 16.81 10.28
N LEU A 147 -14.41 15.57 9.75
CA LEU A 147 -15.62 14.84 9.38
C LEU A 147 -16.53 14.61 10.58
N GLU A 148 -15.97 14.33 11.74
CA GLU A 148 -16.72 14.20 13.01
C GLU A 148 -17.50 15.50 13.31
N SER A 149 -16.90 16.66 13.11
CA SER A 149 -17.58 17.94 13.27
C SER A 149 -18.76 18.16 12.28
N ARG A 150 -18.79 17.43 11.15
CA ARG A 150 -19.88 17.46 10.16
C ARG A 150 -20.96 16.41 10.43
N ASN A 151 -20.71 15.48 11.34
CA ASN A 151 -21.65 14.44 11.73
C ASN A 151 -22.72 15.00 12.67
N ARG A 152 -23.83 15.48 12.09
CA ARG A 152 -24.89 16.20 12.78
C ARG A 152 -26.26 15.74 12.26
N ASN A 153 -27.27 15.82 13.12
CA ASN A 153 -28.66 15.42 12.83
C ASN A 153 -29.67 16.58 12.83
N ALA A 154 -29.23 17.82 12.71
CA ALA A 154 -30.11 18.99 12.80
C ALA A 154 -31.35 18.94 11.87
N ARG A 155 -31.28 18.20 10.76
CA ARG A 155 -32.38 18.01 9.79
C ARG A 155 -33.08 16.66 9.93
N CYS A 156 -32.56 15.73 10.73
CA CYS A 156 -33.05 14.36 10.87
C CYS A 156 -32.92 13.92 12.35
N PRO A 157 -33.72 14.49 13.25
CA PRO A 157 -33.57 14.24 14.70
C PRO A 157 -33.83 12.79 15.09
N GLU A 158 -34.52 12.01 14.23
CA GLU A 158 -34.82 10.59 14.43
C GLU A 158 -33.56 9.70 14.34
N VAL A 159 -32.49 10.20 13.72
CA VAL A 159 -31.25 9.44 13.52
C VAL A 159 -30.15 10.00 14.39
N LYS A 160 -29.67 9.22 15.36
CA LYS A 160 -28.48 9.60 16.14
C LYS A 160 -27.26 9.70 15.20
N PRO A 161 -26.50 10.81 15.27
CA PRO A 161 -25.28 10.94 14.47
C PRO A 161 -24.27 9.81 14.75
N ARG A 162 -23.79 9.17 13.70
CA ARG A 162 -22.82 8.07 13.80
C ARG A 162 -21.78 8.16 12.70
N MET A 163 -20.57 7.69 13.03
CA MET A 163 -19.49 7.52 12.08
C MET A 163 -19.06 6.07 12.03
N MET A 164 -18.96 5.53 10.84
CA MET A 164 -18.45 4.18 10.56
C MET A 164 -17.10 4.31 9.86
N LEU A 165 -16.08 3.66 10.39
CA LEU A 165 -14.75 3.61 9.81
C LEU A 165 -14.44 2.18 9.42
N THR A 166 -14.11 1.93 8.16
CA THR A 166 -13.56 0.64 7.76
C THR A 166 -12.05 0.78 7.56
N ALA A 167 -11.27 -0.18 8.00
CA ALA A 167 -9.82 -0.09 7.90
C ALA A 167 -9.13 -1.45 7.79
N ASN A 168 -7.95 -1.46 7.18
CA ASN A 168 -6.96 -2.52 7.32
C ASN A 168 -5.89 -2.08 8.32
N PRO A 169 -5.22 -3.00 9.01
CA PRO A 169 -4.14 -2.67 9.93
C PRO A 169 -3.03 -1.90 9.22
N LEU A 170 -2.62 -0.79 9.82
CA LEU A 170 -1.50 0.01 9.35
C LEU A 170 -0.89 0.75 10.54
N LYS A 171 0.31 0.34 10.97
CA LYS A 171 1.01 0.87 12.15
C LYS A 171 1.24 2.38 12.10
N THR A 172 1.52 2.91 10.91
CA THR A 172 1.74 4.35 10.72
C THR A 172 0.46 5.18 10.68
N SER A 173 -0.72 4.55 10.68
CA SER A 173 -2.01 5.22 10.70
C SER A 173 -2.34 5.75 12.12
N PHE A 174 -3.06 6.88 12.17
CA PHE A 174 -3.63 7.38 13.42
C PHE A 174 -4.54 6.33 14.09
N LEU A 175 -5.20 5.48 13.30
CA LEU A 175 -6.09 4.43 13.80
C LEU A 175 -5.37 3.44 14.71
N ARG A 176 -4.07 3.18 14.52
CA ARG A 176 -3.31 2.31 15.42
C ARG A 176 -3.40 2.80 16.88
N LYS A 177 -3.32 4.12 17.10
CA LYS A 177 -3.48 4.73 18.42
C LYS A 177 -4.92 4.65 18.92
N TRP A 178 -5.89 4.80 18.00
CA TRP A 178 -7.30 4.77 18.37
C TRP A 178 -7.78 3.39 18.78
N VAL A 179 -7.24 2.31 18.17
CA VAL A 179 -7.62 0.93 18.48
C VAL A 179 -6.79 0.27 19.58
N ASP A 180 -5.81 0.98 20.13
CA ASP A 180 -4.84 0.47 21.12
C ASP A 180 -5.49 -0.29 22.28
N LYS A 181 -6.58 0.24 22.85
CA LYS A 181 -7.31 -0.39 23.96
C LYS A 181 -7.90 -1.76 23.65
N TRP A 182 -8.08 -2.10 22.38
CA TRP A 182 -8.63 -3.39 21.93
C TRP A 182 -7.54 -4.37 21.46
N LEU A 183 -6.28 -3.98 21.54
CA LEU A 183 -5.18 -4.82 21.12
C LEU A 183 -4.46 -5.43 22.33
N ASP A 184 -3.80 -6.55 22.08
CA ASP A 184 -2.82 -7.14 23.00
C ASP A 184 -1.44 -6.47 22.85
N ASP A 185 -0.47 -6.88 23.65
CA ASP A 185 0.89 -6.34 23.65
C ASP A 185 1.66 -6.63 22.32
N GLU A 186 1.19 -7.60 21.53
CA GLU A 186 1.79 -7.97 20.23
C GLU A 186 1.10 -7.25 19.05
N GLY A 187 0.07 -6.45 19.32
CA GLY A 187 -0.66 -5.68 18.32
C GLY A 187 -1.77 -6.45 17.60
N TYR A 188 -2.16 -7.63 18.10
CA TYR A 188 -3.33 -8.36 17.63
C TYR A 188 -4.60 -7.93 18.38
N PRO A 189 -5.79 -8.08 17.75
CA PRO A 189 -7.04 -7.90 18.47
C PRO A 189 -7.16 -8.84 19.67
N ASP A 190 -7.34 -8.26 20.86
CA ASP A 190 -7.53 -8.99 22.11
C ASP A 190 -8.98 -9.51 22.18
N LYS A 191 -9.14 -10.83 22.27
CA LYS A 191 -10.44 -11.49 22.28
C LYS A 191 -11.32 -11.09 23.46
N GLU A 192 -10.73 -10.72 24.60
CA GLU A 192 -11.48 -10.33 25.80
C GLU A 192 -12.00 -8.90 25.67
N LYS A 193 -11.33 -8.06 24.86
CA LYS A 193 -11.68 -6.65 24.64
C LYS A 193 -12.45 -6.42 23.34
N GLU A 194 -12.56 -7.44 22.47
CA GLU A 194 -13.28 -7.33 21.19
C GLU A 194 -14.69 -6.77 21.39
N CYS A 195 -15.06 -5.77 20.58
CA CYS A 195 -16.37 -5.11 20.63
C CYS A 195 -16.71 -4.38 21.95
N ALA A 196 -15.79 -4.26 22.89
CA ALA A 196 -15.98 -3.39 24.07
C ALA A 196 -16.22 -1.95 23.62
N THR A 197 -16.98 -1.20 24.42
CA THR A 197 -17.20 0.23 24.19
C THR A 197 -16.31 1.01 25.13
N TYR A 198 -15.48 1.88 24.57
CA TYR A 198 -14.71 2.90 25.27
C TYR A 198 -15.24 4.28 24.92
N TYR A 199 -14.75 5.28 25.62
CA TYR A 199 -15.18 6.67 25.47
C TYR A 199 -14.04 7.54 24.99
N ALA A 200 -14.36 8.56 24.18
CA ALA A 200 -13.35 9.43 23.63
C ALA A 200 -13.83 10.89 23.58
N SER A 201 -12.93 11.81 23.88
CA SER A 201 -13.12 13.25 23.73
C SER A 201 -11.94 13.86 23.00
N ARG A 202 -12.19 14.99 22.34
CA ARG A 202 -11.16 15.78 21.68
C ARG A 202 -10.43 16.66 22.69
N LYS A 203 -9.10 16.50 22.77
CA LYS A 203 -8.24 17.34 23.60
C LYS A 203 -6.99 17.74 22.81
N ASP A 204 -6.66 19.02 22.78
CA ASP A 204 -5.49 19.59 22.10
C ASP A 204 -5.33 19.12 20.63
N GLY A 205 -6.47 18.98 19.94
CA GLY A 205 -6.47 18.59 18.52
C GLY A 205 -6.37 17.07 18.25
N HIS A 206 -6.34 16.25 19.29
CA HIS A 206 -6.27 14.79 19.20
C HIS A 206 -7.43 14.12 19.95
N MET A 207 -7.70 12.86 19.63
CA MET A 207 -8.66 12.05 20.36
C MET A 207 -7.97 11.40 21.57
N VAL A 208 -8.57 11.57 22.74
CA VAL A 208 -8.16 10.95 24.01
C VAL A 208 -9.22 9.93 24.42
N PHE A 209 -8.79 8.74 24.85
CA PHE A 209 -9.67 7.61 25.17
C PHE A 209 -9.65 7.30 26.66
N ALA A 210 -10.81 6.92 27.19
CA ALA A 210 -11.01 6.47 28.56
C ALA A 210 -11.89 5.22 28.63
N ASP A 211 -11.85 4.52 29.76
CA ASP A 211 -12.63 3.31 29.99
C ASP A 211 -14.09 3.64 30.31
N THR A 212 -14.33 4.75 31.00
CA THR A 212 -15.66 5.20 31.36
C THR A 212 -15.95 6.62 30.85
N SER A 213 -17.24 6.95 30.65
CA SER A 213 -17.65 8.30 30.22
C SER A 213 -17.24 9.36 31.24
N LYS A 214 -17.36 9.04 32.51
CA LYS A 214 -17.11 9.97 33.64
C LYS A 214 -15.70 10.57 33.65
N GLU A 215 -14.71 9.86 33.10
CA GLU A 215 -13.33 10.34 33.07
C GLU A 215 -13.13 11.50 32.07
N LEU A 216 -14.03 11.61 31.08
CA LEU A 216 -13.94 12.60 30.01
C LEU A 216 -15.14 13.56 29.95
N GLU A 217 -16.13 13.41 30.85
CA GLU A 217 -17.24 14.33 31.00
C GLU A 217 -16.74 15.67 31.55
N TYR A 218 -17.29 16.76 31.07
CA TYR A 218 -17.04 18.08 31.62
C TYR A 218 -18.28 18.98 31.50
N VAL A 219 -18.36 20.00 32.34
CA VAL A 219 -19.43 21.01 32.27
C VAL A 219 -18.92 22.18 31.44
N ASP A 220 -19.67 22.52 30.38
CA ASP A 220 -19.36 23.70 29.57
C ASP A 220 -19.56 24.98 30.43
N GLU A 221 -18.50 25.76 30.56
CA GLU A 221 -18.49 26.95 31.42
C GLU A 221 -19.49 28.05 31.00
N LYS A 222 -19.88 28.06 29.69
CA LYS A 222 -20.76 29.09 29.14
C LYS A 222 -22.23 28.70 29.21
N THR A 223 -22.55 27.43 29.00
CA THR A 223 -23.93 26.93 28.96
C THR A 223 -24.36 26.30 30.28
N GLY A 224 -23.42 25.81 31.08
CA GLY A 224 -23.67 25.01 32.27
C GLY A 224 -24.10 23.57 31.97
N ASP A 225 -24.08 23.13 30.69
CA ASP A 225 -24.50 21.82 30.29
C ASP A 225 -23.40 20.79 30.49
N LEU A 226 -23.79 19.57 30.83
CA LEU A 226 -22.87 18.41 30.81
C LEU A 226 -22.55 17.99 29.40
N VAL A 227 -21.27 17.99 29.06
CA VAL A 227 -20.76 17.50 27.76
C VAL A 227 -20.27 16.07 27.92
N GLU A 228 -20.97 15.14 27.28
CA GLU A 228 -20.63 13.72 27.30
C GLU A 228 -19.60 13.38 26.22
N PRO A 229 -18.66 12.46 26.49
CA PRO A 229 -17.73 11.95 25.50
C PRO A 229 -18.45 11.07 24.46
N LYS A 230 -17.80 10.85 23.32
CA LYS A 230 -18.27 9.94 22.27
C LYS A 230 -18.00 8.49 22.66
N SER A 231 -18.99 7.62 22.47
CA SER A 231 -18.79 6.18 22.55
C SER A 231 -18.09 5.67 21.29
N VAL A 232 -17.06 4.85 21.49
CA VAL A 232 -16.27 4.25 20.39
C VAL A 232 -16.20 2.75 20.60
N THR A 233 -16.36 1.97 19.52
CA THR A 233 -16.16 0.53 19.53
C THR A 233 -15.34 0.08 18.34
N PHE A 234 -14.47 -0.91 18.54
CA PHE A 234 -13.70 -1.58 17.50
C PHE A 234 -14.14 -3.02 17.36
N ILE A 235 -14.49 -3.40 16.14
CA ILE A 235 -14.92 -4.75 15.80
C ILE A 235 -13.88 -5.33 14.83
N PRO A 236 -12.97 -6.15 15.32
CA PRO A 236 -11.97 -6.82 14.49
C PRO A 236 -12.62 -7.92 13.67
N ALA A 237 -12.30 -7.97 12.38
CA ALA A 237 -12.80 -8.99 11.47
C ALA A 237 -11.69 -9.51 10.57
N ASN A 238 -11.83 -10.77 10.16
CA ASN A 238 -10.92 -11.45 9.25
C ASN A 238 -11.66 -12.16 8.13
N ILE A 239 -10.96 -12.89 7.27
CA ILE A 239 -11.56 -13.58 6.13
C ILE A 239 -12.60 -14.64 6.56
N TYR A 240 -12.41 -15.27 7.72
CA TYR A 240 -13.34 -16.30 8.22
C TYR A 240 -14.69 -15.70 8.65
N ASP A 241 -14.73 -14.38 8.87
CA ASP A 241 -15.98 -13.64 9.12
C ASP A 241 -16.76 -13.32 7.81
N ASN A 242 -16.25 -13.78 6.64
CA ASN A 242 -16.90 -13.63 5.35
C ASN A 242 -17.15 -14.99 4.66
N PRO A 243 -18.15 -15.75 5.09
CA PRO A 243 -18.44 -17.08 4.53
C PRO A 243 -18.85 -17.03 3.05
N VAL A 244 -19.30 -15.87 2.55
CA VAL A 244 -19.64 -15.71 1.12
C VAL A 244 -18.37 -15.79 0.27
N LEU A 245 -17.34 -15.03 0.63
CA LEU A 245 -16.04 -15.07 -0.09
C LEU A 245 -15.40 -16.45 0.02
N MET A 246 -15.44 -17.06 1.19
CA MET A 246 -14.89 -18.41 1.41
C MET A 246 -15.56 -19.48 0.53
N ARG A 247 -16.87 -19.34 0.24
CA ARG A 247 -17.60 -20.23 -0.67
C ARG A 247 -17.40 -19.92 -2.14
N SER A 248 -17.35 -18.63 -2.51
CA SER A 248 -17.22 -18.20 -3.91
C SER A 248 -15.80 -18.32 -4.46
N ASP A 249 -14.77 -18.07 -3.62
CA ASP A 249 -13.37 -18.26 -3.98
C ASP A 249 -12.59 -18.94 -2.82
N PRO A 250 -12.69 -20.28 -2.70
CA PRO A 250 -11.92 -21.02 -1.69
C PRO A 250 -10.40 -20.87 -1.86
N SER A 251 -9.94 -20.55 -3.08
CA SER A 251 -8.52 -20.36 -3.37
C SER A 251 -7.96 -19.05 -2.80
N TYR A 252 -8.82 -18.09 -2.47
CA TYR A 252 -8.40 -16.79 -1.93
C TYR A 252 -7.62 -16.93 -0.61
N ILE A 253 -8.01 -17.88 0.23
CA ILE A 253 -7.30 -18.15 1.49
C ILE A 253 -5.87 -18.66 1.23
N ASN A 254 -5.67 -19.45 0.16
CA ASN A 254 -4.34 -19.93 -0.22
C ASN A 254 -3.45 -18.76 -0.66
N LYS A 255 -4.01 -17.75 -1.35
CA LYS A 255 -3.29 -16.53 -1.71
C LYS A 255 -2.82 -15.78 -0.45
N LEU A 256 -3.67 -15.68 0.57
CA LEU A 256 -3.30 -15.05 1.85
C LEU A 256 -2.23 -15.87 2.59
N HIS A 257 -2.34 -17.19 2.59
CA HIS A 257 -1.33 -18.08 3.18
C HIS A 257 0.01 -18.06 2.40
N GLY A 258 -0.01 -17.70 1.13
CA GLY A 258 1.20 -17.52 0.31
C GLY A 258 1.93 -16.18 0.51
N MET A 259 1.36 -15.25 1.29
CA MET A 259 1.97 -13.95 1.56
C MET A 259 3.19 -14.05 2.48
N SER A 260 3.98 -12.98 2.51
CA SER A 260 5.08 -12.84 3.48
C SER A 260 4.59 -12.99 4.94
N PRO A 261 5.43 -13.38 5.90
CA PRO A 261 5.04 -13.46 7.32
C PRO A 261 4.41 -12.16 7.84
N VAL A 262 4.94 -11.02 7.44
CA VAL A 262 4.45 -9.69 7.82
C VAL A 262 3.08 -9.41 7.21
N ASP A 263 2.91 -9.70 5.92
CA ASP A 263 1.63 -9.51 5.26
C ASP A 263 0.56 -10.47 5.80
N LYS A 264 0.93 -11.70 6.18
CA LYS A 264 0.03 -12.63 6.88
C LYS A 264 -0.38 -12.06 8.24
N ALA A 265 0.58 -11.58 9.04
CA ALA A 265 0.28 -10.96 10.33
C ALA A 265 -0.73 -9.83 10.15
N LYS A 266 -0.53 -8.98 9.15
CA LYS A 266 -1.37 -7.82 8.85
C LYS A 266 -2.71 -8.20 8.23
N TYR A 267 -2.70 -8.91 7.09
CA TYR A 267 -3.88 -9.09 6.24
C TYR A 267 -4.67 -10.37 6.51
N LEU A 268 -4.07 -11.37 7.15
CA LEU A 268 -4.75 -12.59 7.56
C LEU A 268 -5.13 -12.58 9.04
N TYR A 269 -4.21 -12.14 9.91
CA TYR A 269 -4.40 -12.19 11.36
C TYR A 269 -4.81 -10.85 11.99
N GLY A 270 -4.75 -9.75 11.23
CA GLY A 270 -5.22 -8.44 11.69
C GLY A 270 -4.30 -7.71 12.67
N ASN A 271 -2.99 -8.00 12.63
CA ASN A 271 -2.00 -7.35 13.48
C ASN A 271 -1.79 -5.88 13.07
N TRP A 272 -1.98 -4.95 14.00
CA TRP A 272 -1.84 -3.51 13.78
C TRP A 272 -0.41 -2.99 13.92
N ASP A 273 0.47 -3.78 14.55
CA ASP A 273 1.89 -3.48 14.71
C ASP A 273 2.78 -4.20 13.71
N ALA A 274 2.17 -5.05 12.84
CA ALA A 274 2.91 -5.72 11.80
C ALA A 274 3.59 -4.68 10.90
N GLU A 275 4.87 -4.52 11.11
CA GLU A 275 5.81 -3.83 10.23
C GLU A 275 6.84 -4.85 9.79
N ALA A 276 7.39 -4.65 8.61
CA ALA A 276 8.71 -5.15 8.34
C ALA A 276 9.68 -4.41 9.28
N THR A 277 9.76 -4.88 10.53
CA THR A 277 10.92 -4.54 11.36
C THR A 277 12.13 -5.07 10.63
N GLY A 278 13.27 -4.38 10.57
CA GLY A 278 14.48 -4.68 9.81
C GLY A 278 14.94 -6.12 9.59
N CYS A 279 14.05 -7.09 9.82
CA CYS A 279 14.12 -8.52 9.53
C CYS A 279 13.06 -8.96 8.49
N GLY A 280 12.37 -8.06 7.77
CA GLY A 280 11.14 -8.41 7.07
C GLY A 280 11.26 -8.65 5.58
N TYR A 281 12.14 -7.94 4.90
CA TYR A 281 12.29 -8.08 3.46
C TYR A 281 13.38 -9.07 3.11
N TRP A 282 14.50 -9.05 3.82
CA TRP A 282 15.64 -9.91 3.55
C TRP A 282 16.29 -10.38 4.85
N LYS A 283 16.82 -11.63 4.86
CA LYS A 283 17.49 -12.23 6.01
C LYS A 283 18.87 -12.75 5.61
N ARG A 284 19.87 -12.54 6.46
CA ARG A 284 21.23 -13.03 6.25
C ARG A 284 21.30 -14.55 5.99
N GLU A 285 20.46 -15.32 6.69
CA GLU A 285 20.42 -16.78 6.58
C GLU A 285 19.92 -17.31 5.22
N TRP A 286 19.38 -16.46 4.36
CA TRP A 286 18.91 -16.83 3.04
C TRP A 286 20.02 -16.92 1.99
N CYS A 287 21.21 -16.35 2.26
CA CYS A 287 22.30 -16.33 1.31
C CYS A 287 23.58 -16.92 1.92
N ASP A 288 24.14 -17.89 1.23
CA ASP A 288 25.48 -18.43 1.56
C ASP A 288 26.55 -17.48 1.04
N ILE A 289 27.63 -17.32 1.82
CA ILE A 289 28.85 -16.65 1.41
C ILE A 289 29.80 -17.70 0.82
N ILE A 290 30.24 -17.47 -0.40
CA ILE A 290 31.15 -18.35 -1.15
C ILE A 290 32.47 -17.65 -1.43
N ASP A 291 33.56 -18.41 -1.61
CA ASP A 291 34.86 -17.79 -1.86
C ASP A 291 35.00 -17.20 -3.26
N LEU A 292 34.47 -17.85 -4.28
CA LEU A 292 34.57 -17.43 -5.69
C LEU A 292 33.27 -17.80 -6.46
N PRO A 293 32.87 -16.98 -7.45
CA PRO A 293 31.78 -17.34 -8.35
C PRO A 293 32.24 -18.46 -9.30
N PRO A 294 31.31 -19.22 -9.92
CA PRO A 294 31.66 -20.22 -10.92
C PRO A 294 32.29 -19.57 -12.17
N LEU A 295 33.26 -20.27 -12.78
CA LEU A 295 34.02 -19.78 -13.95
C LEU A 295 33.18 -19.48 -15.21
N HIS A 296 31.93 -19.97 -15.27
CA HIS A 296 31.06 -19.84 -16.43
C HIS A 296 29.71 -19.25 -16.04
N THR A 297 29.67 -17.94 -15.90
CA THR A 297 28.42 -17.15 -15.78
C THR A 297 27.91 -16.80 -17.18
N VAL A 298 26.57 -16.83 -17.36
CA VAL A 298 25.95 -16.58 -18.68
C VAL A 298 25.76 -15.09 -18.94
N LYS A 299 25.55 -14.31 -17.87
CA LYS A 299 25.36 -12.86 -17.93
C LYS A 299 25.97 -12.21 -16.69
N LYS A 300 26.51 -11.02 -16.87
CA LYS A 300 27.10 -10.19 -15.80
C LYS A 300 26.66 -8.75 -15.96
N VAL A 301 26.21 -8.14 -14.88
CA VAL A 301 25.77 -6.74 -14.87
C VAL A 301 26.30 -6.02 -13.64
N ARG A 302 26.65 -4.75 -13.82
CA ARG A 302 26.84 -3.82 -12.71
C ARG A 302 25.76 -2.75 -12.78
N ALA A 303 24.84 -2.79 -11.83
CA ALA A 303 23.81 -1.75 -11.72
C ALA A 303 24.23 -0.69 -10.71
N TYR A 304 23.94 0.56 -11.03
CA TYR A 304 24.28 1.70 -10.19
C TYR A 304 23.02 2.35 -9.61
N ASP A 305 23.14 2.81 -8.37
CA ASP A 305 22.36 3.91 -7.81
C ASP A 305 23.32 5.11 -7.67
N ILE A 306 22.96 6.27 -8.22
CA ILE A 306 23.90 7.39 -8.43
C ILE A 306 23.48 8.59 -7.59
N ALA A 307 24.36 8.99 -6.66
CA ALA A 307 24.28 10.26 -5.94
C ALA A 307 25.52 11.10 -6.19
N GLY A 308 25.32 12.40 -6.42
CA GLY A 308 26.42 13.34 -6.74
C GLY A 308 26.67 14.37 -5.65
N THR A 309 26.40 14.05 -4.38
CA THR A 309 26.45 14.98 -3.27
C THR A 309 27.54 14.60 -2.27
N LEU A 310 28.37 15.57 -1.87
CA LEU A 310 29.34 15.41 -0.81
C LEU A 310 28.78 15.82 0.55
N VAL A 311 29.40 15.32 1.60
CA VAL A 311 29.16 15.76 2.98
C VAL A 311 29.40 17.27 3.12
N SER A 312 28.44 17.97 3.73
CA SER A 312 28.49 19.39 4.03
C SER A 312 27.79 19.70 5.35
N ASP A 313 28.01 20.90 5.89
CA ASP A 313 27.33 21.32 7.14
C ASP A 313 25.82 21.33 7.04
N MET A 314 25.28 21.57 5.83
CA MET A 314 23.81 21.55 5.57
C MET A 314 23.28 20.15 5.24
N ASN A 315 24.12 19.23 4.79
CA ASN A 315 23.80 17.83 4.54
C ASN A 315 24.95 16.94 5.04
N PRO A 316 24.98 16.61 6.34
CA PRO A 316 26.09 15.86 6.95
C PRO A 316 26.11 14.38 6.55
N ASP A 317 24.98 13.85 6.01
CA ASP A 317 24.86 12.44 5.63
C ASP A 317 24.12 12.28 4.31
N PRO A 318 24.73 12.66 3.15
CA PRO A 318 24.13 12.50 1.82
C PRO A 318 24.17 11.04 1.37
N ASP A 319 23.29 10.69 0.40
CA ASP A 319 23.26 9.37 -0.22
C ASP A 319 24.59 9.01 -0.90
N PHE A 320 24.83 7.69 -1.04
CA PHE A 320 26.00 7.16 -1.69
C PHE A 320 25.75 6.86 -3.17
N THR A 321 26.79 6.95 -3.99
CA THR A 321 26.81 6.21 -5.25
C THR A 321 27.21 4.77 -4.94
N VAL A 322 26.37 3.83 -5.35
CA VAL A 322 26.56 2.39 -5.15
C VAL A 322 26.50 1.68 -6.49
N GLY A 323 27.42 0.73 -6.70
CA GLY A 323 27.40 -0.16 -7.86
C GLY A 323 27.47 -1.63 -7.43
N VAL A 324 26.42 -2.41 -7.66
CA VAL A 324 26.35 -3.85 -7.37
C VAL A 324 26.67 -4.66 -8.61
N LEU A 325 27.73 -5.47 -8.54
CA LEU A 325 28.08 -6.44 -9.57
C LEU A 325 27.40 -7.76 -9.30
N MET A 326 26.55 -8.19 -10.23
CA MET A 326 25.81 -9.44 -10.12
C MET A 326 25.94 -10.26 -11.42
N SER A 327 26.15 -11.57 -11.26
CA SER A 327 26.13 -12.50 -12.39
C SER A 327 25.08 -13.59 -12.22
N LYS A 328 24.77 -14.28 -13.32
CA LYS A 328 23.84 -15.40 -13.35
C LYS A 328 24.45 -16.56 -14.09
N ASP A 329 24.35 -17.78 -13.56
CA ASP A 329 24.76 -19.00 -14.22
C ASP A 329 23.64 -19.60 -15.11
N LYS A 330 23.96 -20.66 -15.82
CA LYS A 330 23.03 -21.39 -16.68
C LYS A 330 21.96 -22.18 -15.90
N PHE A 331 22.12 -22.35 -14.59
CA PHE A 331 21.19 -23.07 -13.72
C PHE A 331 20.20 -22.14 -13.05
N GLY A 332 20.37 -20.83 -13.21
CA GLY A 332 19.50 -19.82 -12.61
C GLY A 332 19.92 -19.32 -11.25
N THR A 333 21.15 -19.68 -10.81
CA THR A 333 21.75 -19.14 -9.58
C THR A 333 22.37 -17.77 -9.86
N TYR A 334 22.22 -16.85 -8.96
CA TYR A 334 22.76 -15.49 -9.04
C TYR A 334 23.88 -15.32 -8.02
N TYR A 335 24.89 -14.55 -8.39
CA TYR A 335 26.07 -14.31 -7.59
C TYR A 335 26.28 -12.81 -7.45
N ILE A 336 26.28 -12.28 -6.22
CA ILE A 336 26.70 -10.92 -5.95
C ILE A 336 28.22 -11.00 -5.82
N GLU A 337 28.94 -10.45 -6.80
CA GLU A 337 30.38 -10.65 -6.92
C GLU A 337 31.18 -9.52 -6.29
N ASP A 338 30.64 -8.28 -6.34
CA ASP A 338 31.29 -7.11 -5.78
C ASP A 338 30.28 -5.98 -5.53
N VAL A 339 30.59 -5.12 -4.58
CA VAL A 339 29.87 -3.88 -4.29
C VAL A 339 30.82 -2.73 -4.08
N VAL A 340 30.69 -1.69 -4.90
CA VAL A 340 31.37 -0.42 -4.71
C VAL A 340 30.42 0.60 -4.08
N LYS A 341 30.86 1.32 -3.05
CA LYS A 341 30.07 2.33 -2.33
C LYS A 341 30.96 3.52 -2.01
N TYR A 342 30.57 4.70 -2.48
CA TYR A 342 31.35 5.91 -2.28
C TYR A 342 30.53 7.19 -2.37
N ARG A 343 31.08 8.29 -1.85
CA ARG A 343 30.56 9.65 -2.07
C ARG A 343 31.57 10.40 -2.94
N ALA A 344 31.09 11.02 -4.00
CA ALA A 344 31.90 11.80 -4.93
C ALA A 344 31.13 12.97 -5.50
N ARG A 345 31.84 13.99 -6.02
CA ARG A 345 31.19 15.04 -6.79
C ARG A 345 30.70 14.47 -8.10
N PHE A 346 29.63 15.07 -8.61
CA PHE A 346 28.98 14.60 -9.82
C PHE A 346 29.93 14.36 -11.01
N GLY A 347 30.96 15.23 -11.20
CA GLY A 347 31.98 15.05 -12.24
C GLY A 347 32.94 13.89 -11.98
N GLU A 348 33.15 13.51 -10.71
CA GLU A 348 34.06 12.41 -10.33
C GLU A 348 33.40 11.04 -10.37
N VAL A 349 32.04 11.01 -10.34
CA VAL A 349 31.24 9.76 -10.39
C VAL A 349 31.52 9.01 -11.68
N PHE A 350 31.54 9.73 -12.82
CA PHE A 350 31.81 9.11 -14.12
C PHE A 350 33.18 8.43 -14.18
N ASP A 351 34.24 9.13 -13.73
CA ASP A 351 35.59 8.59 -13.73
C ASP A 351 35.71 7.32 -12.88
N ARG A 352 35.01 7.30 -11.73
CA ARG A 352 34.96 6.12 -10.87
C ARG A 352 34.18 4.96 -11.51
N ILE A 353 33.07 5.24 -12.19
CA ILE A 353 32.35 4.21 -12.94
C ILE A 353 33.22 3.62 -14.03
N VAL A 354 33.98 4.45 -14.77
CA VAL A 354 34.89 3.97 -15.80
C VAL A 354 36.03 3.12 -15.20
N ALA A 355 36.57 3.54 -14.06
CA ALA A 355 37.62 2.77 -13.37
C ALA A 355 37.07 1.38 -12.94
N THR A 356 35.93 1.34 -12.30
CA THR A 356 35.25 0.08 -11.90
C THR A 356 34.93 -0.79 -13.13
N ALA A 357 34.46 -0.21 -14.23
CA ALA A 357 34.16 -0.95 -15.45
C ALA A 357 35.37 -1.64 -16.07
N LYS A 358 36.55 -1.05 -15.95
CA LYS A 358 37.83 -1.68 -16.38
C LYS A 358 38.17 -2.90 -15.53
N GLU A 359 37.86 -2.88 -14.25
CA GLU A 359 38.05 -4.01 -13.32
C GLU A 359 37.03 -5.12 -13.57
N ASP A 360 35.81 -4.77 -13.89
CA ASP A 360 34.70 -5.72 -14.15
C ASP A 360 34.84 -6.48 -15.48
N GLY A 361 35.59 -5.91 -16.42
CA GLY A 361 35.82 -6.47 -17.76
C GLY A 361 34.73 -6.10 -18.79
N ASP A 362 35.14 -6.21 -20.07
CA ASP A 362 34.37 -5.70 -21.23
C ASP A 362 33.03 -6.42 -21.47
N GLU A 363 32.84 -7.62 -20.92
CA GLU A 363 31.59 -8.38 -21.05
C GLU A 363 30.53 -7.95 -20.02
N THR A 364 30.89 -7.09 -19.06
CA THR A 364 29.95 -6.62 -18.02
C THR A 364 29.08 -5.50 -18.55
N LEU A 365 27.77 -5.70 -18.49
CA LEU A 365 26.81 -4.65 -18.85
C LEU A 365 26.63 -3.68 -17.69
N ILE A 366 26.79 -2.38 -17.97
CA ILE A 366 26.56 -1.31 -16.99
C ILE A 366 25.10 -0.85 -17.07
N VAL A 367 24.42 -0.82 -15.93
CA VAL A 367 23.02 -0.36 -15.84
C VAL A 367 22.98 0.97 -15.07
N ILE A 368 22.55 2.02 -15.77
CA ILE A 368 22.47 3.39 -15.24
C ILE A 368 21.00 3.71 -14.89
N PRO A 369 20.69 4.23 -13.69
CA PRO A 369 19.34 4.64 -13.34
C PRO A 369 18.90 5.81 -14.22
N GLN A 370 17.64 5.77 -14.63
CA GLN A 370 16.98 6.86 -15.35
C GLN A 370 15.83 7.39 -14.53
N ASP A 371 16.05 8.52 -13.87
CA ASP A 371 15.01 9.19 -13.10
C ASP A 371 13.88 9.72 -13.98
N ALA A 372 12.71 9.90 -13.35
CA ALA A 372 11.55 10.42 -14.03
C ALA A 372 11.77 11.88 -14.48
N GLY A 373 11.35 12.20 -15.71
CA GLY A 373 11.45 13.52 -16.29
C GLY A 373 12.57 13.69 -17.32
N ALA A 374 12.55 14.85 -18.00
CA ALA A 374 13.44 15.11 -19.12
C ALA A 374 14.92 15.20 -18.71
N ALA A 375 15.18 15.79 -17.54
CA ALA A 375 16.55 15.95 -17.04
C ALA A 375 17.20 14.60 -16.68
N GLY A 376 16.50 13.72 -15.96
CA GLY A 376 17.01 12.38 -15.63
C GLY A 376 17.25 11.52 -16.87
N LYS A 377 16.35 11.61 -17.86
CA LYS A 377 16.54 10.93 -19.14
C LYS A 377 17.76 11.46 -19.92
N ALA A 378 17.92 12.78 -19.99
CA ALA A 378 19.07 13.38 -20.68
C ALA A 378 20.38 13.00 -20.01
N TYR A 379 20.42 13.01 -18.67
CA TYR A 379 21.61 12.59 -17.92
C TYR A 379 21.99 11.14 -18.18
N ALA A 380 21.04 10.20 -18.05
CA ALA A 380 21.31 8.79 -18.31
C ALA A 380 21.79 8.56 -19.75
N MET A 381 21.22 9.23 -20.74
CA MET A 381 21.62 9.12 -22.14
C MET A 381 23.04 9.68 -22.37
N THR A 382 23.40 10.79 -21.75
CA THR A 382 24.76 11.36 -21.84
C THR A 382 25.77 10.38 -21.25
N MET A 383 25.51 9.88 -20.05
CA MET A 383 26.40 8.92 -19.39
C MET A 383 26.58 7.63 -20.19
N ILE A 384 25.51 7.09 -20.80
CA ILE A 384 25.59 5.90 -21.66
C ILE A 384 26.42 6.17 -22.89
N ARG A 385 26.24 7.33 -23.55
CA ARG A 385 27.04 7.71 -24.71
C ARG A 385 28.52 7.77 -24.34
N ASP A 386 28.84 8.48 -23.25
CA ASP A 386 30.22 8.70 -22.81
C ASP A 386 30.90 7.38 -22.38
N LEU A 387 30.15 6.43 -21.74
CA LEU A 387 30.62 5.08 -21.46
C LEU A 387 30.85 4.27 -22.77
N SER A 388 29.95 4.41 -23.75
CA SER A 388 30.10 3.72 -25.03
C SER A 388 31.31 4.23 -25.82
N GLU A 389 31.63 5.51 -25.75
CA GLU A 389 32.85 6.11 -26.31
C GLU A 389 34.13 5.55 -25.68
N GLN A 390 34.05 5.10 -24.42
CA GLN A 390 35.12 4.41 -23.70
C GLN A 390 35.19 2.89 -23.99
N GLY A 391 34.24 2.36 -24.80
CA GLY A 391 34.16 0.95 -25.18
C GLY A 391 33.32 0.06 -24.29
N PHE A 392 32.58 0.62 -23.33
CA PHE A 392 31.75 -0.16 -22.41
C PHE A 392 30.29 -0.24 -22.85
N TYR A 393 29.67 -1.39 -22.58
CA TYR A 393 28.23 -1.57 -22.82
C TYR A 393 27.44 -0.99 -21.66
N ALA A 394 26.58 -0.01 -21.91
CA ALA A 394 25.71 0.61 -20.92
C ALA A 394 24.26 0.70 -21.38
N LYS A 395 23.31 0.59 -20.44
CA LYS A 395 21.87 0.74 -20.67
C LYS A 395 21.22 1.54 -19.56
N ALA A 396 20.20 2.36 -19.94
CA ALA A 396 19.37 3.04 -18.97
C ALA A 396 18.29 2.09 -18.43
N LYS A 397 17.96 2.23 -17.15
CA LYS A 397 16.83 1.56 -16.51
C LYS A 397 15.90 2.62 -15.91
N PRO A 398 14.66 2.77 -16.42
CA PRO A 398 13.68 3.68 -15.83
C PRO A 398 13.29 3.28 -14.40
N THR A 399 13.30 4.25 -13.47
CA THR A 399 12.95 4.07 -12.06
C THR A 399 11.46 4.38 -11.81
N ASN A 400 10.56 3.62 -12.45
CA ASN A 400 9.11 3.86 -12.39
C ASN A 400 8.40 3.07 -11.28
N GLN A 401 9.08 2.15 -10.61
CA GLN A 401 8.51 1.29 -9.58
C GLN A 401 9.02 1.69 -8.19
N SER A 402 8.24 1.35 -7.15
CA SER A 402 8.70 1.56 -5.78
C SER A 402 9.92 0.68 -5.45
N LYS A 403 10.76 1.14 -4.52
CA LYS A 403 11.93 0.37 -4.03
C LYS A 403 11.52 -1.03 -3.57
N ILE A 404 10.45 -1.14 -2.80
CA ILE A 404 9.90 -2.42 -2.34
C ILE A 404 9.55 -3.34 -3.51
N THR A 405 8.89 -2.81 -4.54
CA THR A 405 8.49 -3.60 -5.73
C THR A 405 9.70 -4.11 -6.50
N ARG A 406 10.80 -3.35 -6.54
CA ARG A 406 12.04 -3.74 -7.23
C ARG A 406 12.86 -4.74 -6.41
N PHE A 407 12.82 -4.64 -5.09
CA PHE A 407 13.59 -5.50 -4.19
C PHE A 407 12.90 -6.84 -3.85
N ALA A 408 11.57 -6.89 -3.85
CA ALA A 408 10.81 -8.09 -3.49
C ALA A 408 11.18 -9.36 -4.31
N PRO A 409 11.41 -9.30 -5.64
CA PRO A 409 11.85 -10.48 -6.39
C PRO A 409 13.23 -11.00 -5.98
N PHE A 410 14.17 -10.12 -5.62
CA PHE A 410 15.47 -10.49 -5.07
C PHE A 410 15.32 -11.20 -3.73
N CYS A 411 14.46 -10.68 -2.85
CA CYS A 411 14.18 -11.33 -1.56
C CYS A 411 13.62 -12.74 -1.74
N ALA A 412 12.67 -12.92 -2.66
CA ALA A 412 12.10 -14.25 -2.95
C ALA A 412 13.15 -15.23 -3.51
N ALA A 413 14.05 -14.76 -4.38
CA ALA A 413 15.16 -15.55 -4.89
C ALA A 413 16.18 -15.89 -3.79
N SER A 414 16.43 -14.95 -2.86
CA SER A 414 17.29 -15.20 -1.69
C SER A 414 16.70 -16.26 -0.78
N GLU A 415 15.41 -16.16 -0.44
CA GLU A 415 14.69 -17.13 0.39
C GLU A 415 14.68 -18.54 -0.22
N SER A 416 14.62 -18.64 -1.55
CA SER A 416 14.72 -19.91 -2.28
C SER A 416 16.14 -20.48 -2.36
N GLY A 417 17.16 -19.80 -1.82
CA GLY A 417 18.55 -20.21 -1.88
C GLY A 417 19.25 -19.99 -3.25
N SER A 418 18.57 -19.24 -4.15
CA SER A 418 19.06 -18.99 -5.52
C SER A 418 20.08 -17.83 -5.58
N ILE A 419 20.35 -17.14 -4.47
CA ILE A 419 21.33 -16.05 -4.39
C ILE A 419 22.53 -16.51 -3.58
N LYS A 420 23.73 -16.22 -4.07
CA LYS A 420 25.00 -16.41 -3.35
C LYS A 420 25.76 -15.09 -3.29
N ILE A 421 26.49 -14.87 -2.22
CA ILE A 421 27.31 -13.67 -2.00
C ILE A 421 28.79 -14.08 -2.05
N VAL A 422 29.57 -13.44 -2.89
CA VAL A 422 31.02 -13.69 -2.94
C VAL A 422 31.69 -12.95 -1.79
N LYS A 423 32.66 -13.61 -1.15
CA LYS A 423 33.37 -13.06 0.00
C LYS A 423 34.19 -11.82 -0.39
N GLY A 424 33.96 -10.71 0.31
CA GLY A 424 34.65 -9.44 0.14
C GLY A 424 34.55 -8.56 1.38
N GLU A 425 35.37 -7.50 1.46
CA GLU A 425 35.37 -6.54 2.57
C GLU A 425 34.03 -5.78 2.68
N TRP A 426 33.28 -5.67 1.59
CA TRP A 426 31.99 -4.99 1.48
C TRP A 426 30.83 -5.80 2.07
N ASN A 427 31.02 -7.10 2.37
CA ASN A 427 29.92 -8.00 2.73
C ASN A 427 29.15 -7.53 3.97
N GLU A 428 29.84 -7.12 5.04
CA GLU A 428 29.18 -6.78 6.30
C GLU A 428 28.28 -5.55 6.16
N ASP A 429 28.79 -4.48 5.52
CA ASP A 429 28.02 -3.25 5.28
C ASP A 429 26.83 -3.51 4.34
N PHE A 430 27.02 -4.30 3.30
CA PHE A 430 25.98 -4.68 2.35
C PHE A 430 24.88 -5.52 3.02
N ILE A 431 25.23 -6.57 3.72
CA ILE A 431 24.32 -7.46 4.43
C ILE A 431 23.53 -6.69 5.50
N GLN A 432 24.20 -5.79 6.21
CA GLN A 432 23.56 -4.97 7.23
C GLN A 432 22.49 -4.06 6.61
N GLU A 433 22.79 -3.37 5.49
CA GLU A 433 21.85 -2.50 4.81
C GLU A 433 20.64 -3.28 4.25
N LEU A 434 20.86 -4.47 3.65
CA LEU A 434 19.77 -5.32 3.18
C LEU A 434 18.88 -5.81 4.33
N THR A 435 19.49 -6.16 5.48
CA THR A 435 18.78 -6.63 6.67
C THR A 435 17.96 -5.50 7.33
N ASP A 436 18.51 -4.29 7.34
CA ASP A 436 17.91 -3.11 7.96
C ASP A 436 16.84 -2.45 7.10
N PHE A 437 16.73 -2.82 5.82
CA PHE A 437 15.78 -2.24 4.91
C PHE A 437 14.34 -2.53 5.34
N ASP A 438 13.58 -1.46 5.60
CA ASP A 438 12.18 -1.51 6.04
C ASP A 438 11.19 -0.88 5.04
N GLY A 439 11.69 -0.38 3.90
CA GLY A 439 10.87 0.28 2.88
C GLY A 439 10.30 1.63 3.30
N ASN A 440 10.68 2.16 4.46
CA ASN A 440 10.11 3.38 5.03
C ASN A 440 10.92 4.62 4.66
N ARG A 441 10.44 5.39 3.70
CA ARG A 441 11.07 6.65 3.22
C ARG A 441 11.23 7.75 4.30
N LYS A 442 10.58 7.64 5.45
CA LYS A 442 10.63 8.66 6.52
C LYS A 442 11.79 8.43 7.50
N ARG A 443 12.40 7.27 7.51
CA ARG A 443 13.60 6.99 8.30
C ARG A 443 14.82 7.43 7.49
N LYS A 444 15.70 8.23 8.10
CA LYS A 444 17.01 8.59 7.52
C LYS A 444 17.94 7.38 7.60
N ARG A 445 17.73 6.38 6.78
CA ARG A 445 18.64 5.24 6.59
C ARG A 445 18.96 5.17 5.12
N HIS A 446 20.20 4.85 4.81
CA HIS A 446 20.64 4.60 3.45
C HIS A 446 20.03 3.30 2.95
N ASP A 447 19.56 3.32 1.72
CA ASP A 447 19.00 2.17 0.99
C ASP A 447 19.56 2.08 -0.44
N ASP A 448 20.70 2.72 -0.66
CA ASP A 448 21.37 2.84 -1.97
C ASP A 448 21.85 1.47 -2.49
N GLN A 449 22.33 0.60 -1.58
CA GLN A 449 22.73 -0.78 -1.91
C GLN A 449 21.54 -1.66 -2.24
N VAL A 450 20.39 -1.45 -1.55
CA VAL A 450 19.13 -2.16 -1.83
C VAL A 450 18.62 -1.83 -3.22
N ASP A 451 18.64 -0.53 -3.60
CA ASP A 451 18.19 -0.08 -4.91
C ASP A 451 19.06 -0.63 -6.02
N SER A 452 20.36 -0.50 -5.90
CA SER A 452 21.31 -1.02 -6.85
C SER A 452 21.23 -2.57 -7.01
N CYS A 453 21.09 -3.29 -5.88
CA CYS A 453 20.94 -4.74 -5.87
C CYS A 453 19.63 -5.21 -6.54
N GLY A 454 18.52 -4.57 -6.20
CA GLY A 454 17.21 -4.85 -6.82
C GLY A 454 17.24 -4.61 -8.34
N ASP A 455 17.91 -3.57 -8.77
CA ASP A 455 18.04 -3.21 -10.18
C ASP A 455 18.92 -4.20 -10.95
N ALA A 456 20.04 -4.66 -10.37
CA ALA A 456 20.88 -5.70 -10.95
C ALA A 456 20.10 -7.00 -11.13
N PHE A 457 19.40 -7.44 -10.09
CA PHE A 457 18.63 -8.65 -10.11
C PHE A 457 17.50 -8.60 -11.14
N MET A 458 16.69 -7.53 -11.14
CA MET A 458 15.60 -7.36 -12.10
C MET A 458 16.09 -7.35 -13.54
N PHE A 459 17.27 -6.78 -13.80
CA PHE A 459 17.85 -6.77 -15.13
C PHE A 459 18.25 -8.17 -15.59
N LEU A 460 18.85 -8.98 -14.71
CA LEU A 460 19.20 -10.37 -15.00
C LEU A 460 18.00 -11.31 -15.13
N CYS A 461 16.88 -10.99 -14.47
CA CYS A 461 15.62 -11.72 -14.59
C CYS A 461 14.89 -11.43 -15.91
N SER A 462 15.01 -10.21 -16.46
CA SER A 462 14.37 -9.85 -17.72
C SER A 462 14.98 -10.65 -18.86
N THR A 463 14.27 -11.65 -19.35
CA THR A 463 14.66 -12.46 -20.49
C THR A 463 14.58 -11.60 -21.73
N ILE A 464 15.70 -11.03 -22.17
CA ILE A 464 15.81 -10.55 -23.53
C ILE A 464 15.95 -11.82 -24.37
N GLN A 465 14.88 -12.26 -25.00
CA GLN A 465 14.99 -13.17 -26.15
C GLN A 465 15.75 -12.38 -27.20
N ILE A 466 17.05 -12.69 -27.36
CA ILE A 466 17.78 -12.30 -28.60
C ILE A 466 17.08 -13.06 -29.71
N PRO A 467 16.48 -12.39 -30.70
CA PRO A 467 15.96 -13.10 -31.86
C PRO A 467 17.16 -13.82 -32.51
N THR A 468 17.15 -15.12 -32.44
CA THR A 468 18.06 -15.94 -33.26
C THR A 468 17.67 -15.70 -34.70
N PHE A 469 18.41 -14.87 -35.41
CA PHE A 469 18.36 -14.81 -36.86
C PHE A 469 18.94 -16.12 -37.37
N SER A 470 18.06 -17.04 -37.75
CA SER A 470 18.45 -18.16 -38.59
C SER A 470 18.75 -17.57 -39.98
N ILE A 471 20.02 -17.56 -40.35
CA ILE A 471 20.43 -17.30 -41.75
C ILE A 471 19.82 -18.43 -42.58
N PRO A 472 18.98 -18.13 -43.59
CA PRO A 472 18.48 -19.16 -44.46
C PRO A 472 19.66 -19.76 -45.20
N ASP A 473 19.72 -21.09 -45.22
CA ASP A 473 20.75 -21.87 -45.95
C ASP A 473 20.63 -21.55 -47.43
N MET A 474 21.57 -20.78 -47.97
CA MET A 474 21.64 -20.40 -49.39
C MET A 474 22.35 -21.48 -50.22
N THR A 475 22.08 -22.77 -50.00
CA THR A 475 22.58 -23.88 -50.82
C THR A 475 21.44 -24.60 -51.54
N THR A 476 20.78 -23.90 -52.44
CA THR A 476 20.06 -24.57 -53.55
C THR A 476 20.49 -23.93 -54.86
N THR A 477 21.51 -24.51 -55.44
CA THR A 477 21.88 -24.34 -56.84
C THR A 477 20.74 -24.86 -57.71
N ASN A 478 19.96 -23.96 -58.28
CA ASN A 478 19.09 -24.31 -59.41
C ASN A 478 19.94 -24.62 -60.66
N SER A 479 20.03 -25.88 -60.97
CA SER A 479 20.50 -26.33 -62.29
C SER A 479 19.44 -26.01 -63.33
N PHE A 480 19.69 -25.03 -64.17
CA PHE A 480 18.98 -24.85 -65.42
C PHE A 480 19.51 -25.92 -66.39
N SER A 481 18.65 -26.85 -66.84
CA SER A 481 18.85 -27.67 -68.02
C SER A 481 18.06 -27.04 -69.16
N PHE A 482 18.75 -26.97 -70.29
CA PHE A 482 18.25 -26.56 -71.63
C PHE A 482 17.13 -27.47 -72.13
#